data_60fc894761ca01cc16539439f73957eb
#
_entry.id   60fc894761ca01cc16539439f73957eb
#
_cell.length_a   1.000
_cell.length_b   1.000
_cell.length_c   1.000
_cell.angle_alpha   90.00
_cell.angle_beta   90.00
_cell.angle_gamma   90.00
#
_symmetry.space_group_name_H-M   'P 1'
#
loop_
_entity.id
_entity.type
_entity.pdbx_description
1 polymer ?
#
loop_
_entity_poly.entity_id
_entity_poly.type
_entity_poly.pdbx_seq_one_letter_code
_entity_poly.pdbx_strand_id
1 'polypeptide(L)'
;NLDNGRRVLVELAEDFPGEKYAARVSYLLGQFAQEQEDWAGAVKSYRDVIRRFPDHPLVPDAQYKMAQCHEEAGDFDKALEEYVAMAAIHPNSPLIPKVMIRINEYYYLKENYPVAARVSGKFIERFPEHELASRMAFRWGQCHYKQAAYSKSAERFEEFAKRYPDDKMCAEALFWAGESFRMGRDVPMAFRYYNRCRWDYPESEAAKYARGRLALPEMLAQFEREADLKDE
;
A
#
# COMPACT_ATOMS: atom_id res chain seq x y z
N ASN A 1 -31.93 5.06 -19.42
CA ASN A 1 -32.44 6.34 -18.92
C ASN A 1 -32.16 6.45 -17.43
N LEU A 2 -31.07 7.13 -17.11
CA LEU A 2 -30.47 7.18 -15.77
C LEU A 2 -31.38 7.85 -14.73
N ASP A 3 -32.13 8.87 -15.15
CA ASP A 3 -33.12 9.54 -14.27
C ASP A 3 -34.26 8.64 -13.84
N ASN A 4 -34.65 7.68 -14.69
CA ASN A 4 -35.64 6.65 -14.33
C ASN A 4 -35.12 5.71 -13.24
N GLY A 5 -33.85 5.30 -13.28
CA GLY A 5 -33.26 4.45 -12.25
C GLY A 5 -33.26 5.13 -10.89
N ARG A 6 -32.83 6.40 -10.84
CA ARG A 6 -32.84 7.18 -9.59
C ARG A 6 -34.25 7.35 -9.05
N ARG A 7 -35.24 7.67 -9.91
CA ARG A 7 -36.62 7.83 -9.51
C ARG A 7 -37.19 6.54 -8.91
N VAL A 8 -36.96 5.41 -9.58
CA VAL A 8 -37.42 4.10 -9.07
C VAL A 8 -36.81 3.77 -7.71
N LEU A 9 -35.52 4.07 -7.50
CA LEU A 9 -34.87 3.86 -6.20
C LEU A 9 -35.45 4.76 -5.11
N VAL A 10 -35.80 6.01 -5.42
CA VAL A 10 -36.44 6.92 -4.47
C VAL A 10 -37.86 6.46 -4.14
N GLU A 11 -38.65 6.11 -5.15
CA GLU A 11 -40.01 5.54 -4.97
C GLU A 11 -39.96 4.26 -4.12
N LEU A 12 -38.98 3.37 -4.38
CA LEU A 12 -38.78 2.14 -3.60
C LEU A 12 -38.44 2.43 -2.13
N ALA A 13 -37.71 3.51 -1.85
CA ALA A 13 -37.39 3.92 -0.48
C ALA A 13 -38.61 4.46 0.27
N GLU A 14 -39.53 5.11 -0.44
CA GLU A 14 -40.79 5.63 0.12
C GLU A 14 -41.80 4.52 0.36
N ASP A 15 -41.89 3.56 -0.57
CA ASP A 15 -42.84 2.43 -0.50
C ASP A 15 -42.40 1.37 0.55
N PHE A 16 -41.08 1.23 0.78
CA PHE A 16 -40.51 0.25 1.70
C PHE A 16 -39.59 0.93 2.74
N PRO A 17 -40.15 1.63 3.72
CA PRO A 17 -39.38 2.37 4.72
C PRO A 17 -38.66 1.47 5.73
N GLY A 18 -38.77 0.15 5.58
CA GLY A 18 -38.06 -0.82 6.43
C GLY A 18 -36.55 -0.62 6.35
N GLU A 19 -35.87 -0.64 7.50
CA GLU A 19 -34.47 -0.33 7.68
C GLU A 19 -33.55 -1.07 6.69
N LYS A 20 -33.81 -2.34 6.45
CA LYS A 20 -33.04 -3.20 5.53
C LYS A 20 -33.06 -2.69 4.09
N TYR A 21 -34.22 -2.25 3.60
CA TYR A 21 -34.37 -1.77 2.23
C TYR A 21 -33.87 -0.33 2.09
N ALA A 22 -34.18 0.53 3.06
CA ALA A 22 -33.78 1.92 3.05
C ALA A 22 -32.25 2.07 3.06
N ALA A 23 -31.50 1.27 3.82
CA ALA A 23 -30.06 1.23 3.80
C ALA A 23 -29.51 0.84 2.42
N ARG A 24 -30.10 -0.20 1.81
CA ARG A 24 -29.70 -0.68 0.49
C ARG A 24 -29.99 0.35 -0.62
N VAL A 25 -31.13 1.01 -0.56
CA VAL A 25 -31.49 2.08 -1.51
C VAL A 25 -30.54 3.25 -1.38
N SER A 26 -30.25 3.73 -0.16
CA SER A 26 -29.27 4.80 0.04
C SER A 26 -27.90 4.42 -0.51
N TYR A 27 -27.46 3.16 -0.31
CA TYR A 27 -26.21 2.66 -0.87
C TYR A 27 -26.22 2.68 -2.41
N LEU A 28 -27.29 2.18 -3.04
CA LEU A 28 -27.45 2.16 -4.50
C LEU A 28 -27.52 3.58 -5.10
N LEU A 29 -28.18 4.52 -4.40
CA LEU A 29 -28.14 5.94 -4.80
C LEU A 29 -26.73 6.52 -4.75
N GLY A 30 -25.92 6.11 -3.77
CA GLY A 30 -24.50 6.46 -3.71
C GLY A 30 -23.70 5.91 -4.90
N GLN A 31 -23.90 4.63 -5.24
CA GLN A 31 -23.27 4.02 -6.41
C GLN A 31 -23.69 4.74 -7.71
N PHE A 32 -24.99 5.02 -7.84
CA PHE A 32 -25.51 5.74 -9.00
C PHE A 32 -24.92 7.14 -9.15
N ALA A 33 -24.81 7.89 -8.06
CA ALA A 33 -24.18 9.21 -8.07
C ALA A 33 -22.67 9.10 -8.42
N GLN A 34 -21.99 8.06 -7.92
CA GLN A 34 -20.59 7.78 -8.24
C GLN A 34 -20.39 7.50 -9.74
N GLU A 35 -21.28 6.74 -10.38
CA GLU A 35 -21.26 6.48 -11.83
C GLU A 35 -21.47 7.74 -12.67
N GLN A 36 -22.11 8.77 -12.11
CA GLN A 36 -22.31 10.08 -12.73
C GLN A 36 -21.19 11.08 -12.38
N GLU A 37 -20.17 10.66 -11.67
CA GLU A 37 -19.10 11.51 -11.13
C GLU A 37 -19.65 12.62 -10.19
N ASP A 38 -20.89 12.47 -9.68
CA ASP A 38 -21.44 13.31 -8.62
C ASP A 38 -20.89 12.85 -7.27
N TRP A 39 -19.62 13.16 -7.03
CA TRP A 39 -18.91 12.76 -5.81
C TRP A 39 -19.60 13.29 -4.55
N ALA A 40 -20.14 14.50 -4.60
CA ALA A 40 -20.84 15.10 -3.47
C ALA A 40 -22.15 14.38 -3.16
N GLY A 41 -22.92 14.06 -4.17
CA GLY A 41 -24.16 13.26 -4.04
C GLY A 41 -23.87 11.84 -3.56
N ALA A 42 -22.81 11.22 -4.08
CA ALA A 42 -22.37 9.90 -3.64
C ALA A 42 -21.99 9.89 -2.15
N VAL A 43 -21.13 10.83 -1.72
CA VAL A 43 -20.72 11.01 -0.32
C VAL A 43 -21.94 11.20 0.59
N LYS A 44 -22.91 12.03 0.18
CA LYS A 44 -24.14 12.24 0.93
C LYS A 44 -24.91 10.93 1.12
N SER A 45 -25.10 10.17 0.05
CA SER A 45 -25.88 8.94 0.06
C SER A 45 -25.20 7.83 0.90
N TYR A 46 -23.87 7.67 0.78
CA TYR A 46 -23.12 6.72 1.64
C TYR A 46 -23.12 7.15 3.10
N ARG A 47 -23.02 8.46 3.39
CA ARG A 47 -23.11 9.00 4.75
C ARG A 47 -24.48 8.74 5.37
N ASP A 48 -25.55 8.79 4.57
CA ASP A 48 -26.91 8.45 5.03
C ASP A 48 -26.98 6.97 5.46
N VAL A 49 -26.34 6.05 4.76
CA VAL A 49 -26.23 4.64 5.19
C VAL A 49 -25.58 4.55 6.57
N ILE A 50 -24.42 5.20 6.74
CA ILE A 50 -23.61 5.12 7.98
C ILE A 50 -24.37 5.73 9.17
N ARG A 51 -25.02 6.87 8.98
CA ARG A 51 -25.67 7.61 10.08
C ARG A 51 -27.04 7.08 10.46
N ARG A 52 -27.82 6.65 9.48
CA ARG A 52 -29.21 6.19 9.73
C ARG A 52 -29.28 4.71 10.06
N PHE A 53 -28.32 3.93 9.62
CA PHE A 53 -28.31 2.47 9.73
C PHE A 53 -26.96 1.95 10.24
N PRO A 54 -26.48 2.38 11.42
CA PRO A 54 -25.11 2.12 11.89
C PRO A 54 -24.77 0.64 12.05
N ASP A 55 -25.78 -0.20 12.33
CA ASP A 55 -25.61 -1.65 12.53
C ASP A 55 -25.81 -2.45 11.23
N HIS A 56 -26.08 -1.79 10.11
CA HIS A 56 -26.34 -2.48 8.86
C HIS A 56 -25.05 -3.03 8.24
N PRO A 57 -25.04 -4.27 7.68
CA PRO A 57 -23.84 -4.89 7.09
C PRO A 57 -23.17 -4.09 5.96
N LEU A 58 -23.88 -3.17 5.32
CA LEU A 58 -23.32 -2.29 4.28
C LEU A 58 -22.51 -1.10 4.81
N VAL A 59 -22.49 -0.86 6.13
CA VAL A 59 -21.82 0.32 6.69
C VAL A 59 -20.32 0.34 6.37
N PRO A 60 -19.55 -0.77 6.53
CA PRO A 60 -18.14 -0.77 6.15
C PRO A 60 -17.92 -0.51 4.65
N ASP A 61 -18.76 -1.09 3.79
CA ASP A 61 -18.69 -0.86 2.34
C ASP A 61 -19.03 0.60 1.99
N ALA A 62 -20.07 1.16 2.60
CA ALA A 62 -20.48 2.55 2.40
C ALA A 62 -19.36 3.52 2.83
N GLN A 63 -18.71 3.27 3.97
CA GLN A 63 -17.59 4.08 4.43
C GLN A 63 -16.39 4.00 3.51
N TYR A 64 -16.04 2.79 3.03
CA TYR A 64 -14.99 2.60 2.05
C TYR A 64 -15.29 3.35 0.74
N LYS A 65 -16.51 3.24 0.23
CA LYS A 65 -16.97 3.93 -0.99
C LYS A 65 -16.98 5.46 -0.82
N MET A 66 -17.39 5.95 0.36
CA MET A 66 -17.35 7.37 0.69
C MET A 66 -15.91 7.91 0.67
N ALA A 67 -14.96 7.16 1.23
CA ALA A 67 -13.54 7.51 1.16
C ALA A 67 -13.03 7.56 -0.28
N GLN A 68 -13.42 6.58 -1.12
CA GLN A 68 -13.07 6.60 -2.55
C GLN A 68 -13.65 7.82 -3.27
N CYS A 69 -14.90 8.22 -2.97
CA CYS A 69 -15.48 9.43 -3.55
C CYS A 69 -14.71 10.70 -3.15
N HIS A 70 -14.19 10.76 -1.93
CA HIS A 70 -13.31 11.86 -1.52
C HIS A 70 -11.98 11.84 -2.29
N GLU A 71 -11.41 10.66 -2.57
CA GLU A 71 -10.21 10.54 -3.42
C GLU A 71 -10.46 11.08 -4.83
N GLU A 72 -11.54 10.64 -5.48
CA GLU A 72 -11.88 11.04 -6.85
C GLU A 72 -12.23 12.53 -6.94
N ALA A 73 -12.78 13.10 -5.87
CA ALA A 73 -13.00 14.54 -5.74
C ALA A 73 -11.71 15.34 -5.45
N GLY A 74 -10.56 14.69 -5.24
CA GLY A 74 -9.30 15.33 -4.87
C GLY A 74 -9.19 15.72 -3.39
N ASP A 75 -10.15 15.34 -2.56
CA ASP A 75 -10.22 15.63 -1.11
C ASP A 75 -9.45 14.56 -0.31
N PHE A 76 -8.15 14.43 -0.58
CA PHE A 76 -7.31 13.36 -0.04
C PHE A 76 -7.24 13.34 1.51
N ASP A 77 -7.33 14.48 2.16
CA ASP A 77 -7.32 14.53 3.63
C ASP A 77 -8.58 13.91 4.20
N LYS A 78 -9.76 14.21 3.63
CA LYS A 78 -11.01 13.58 4.05
C LYS A 78 -11.03 12.08 3.72
N ALA A 79 -10.50 11.68 2.57
CA ALA A 79 -10.37 10.27 2.24
C ALA A 79 -9.56 9.52 3.30
N LEU A 80 -8.40 10.08 3.71
CA LEU A 80 -7.57 9.50 4.75
C LEU A 80 -8.30 9.41 6.10
N GLU A 81 -9.04 10.46 6.49
CA GLU A 81 -9.84 10.47 7.73
C GLU A 81 -10.84 9.31 7.73
N GLU A 82 -11.57 9.12 6.62
CA GLU A 82 -12.55 8.04 6.50
C GLU A 82 -11.90 6.65 6.50
N TYR A 83 -10.76 6.48 5.82
CA TYR A 83 -10.03 5.20 5.87
C TYR A 83 -9.51 4.88 7.27
N VAL A 84 -8.97 5.87 7.99
CA VAL A 84 -8.48 5.69 9.37
C VAL A 84 -9.65 5.37 10.31
N ALA A 85 -10.78 6.08 10.18
CA ALA A 85 -11.98 5.80 10.96
C ALA A 85 -12.50 4.39 10.68
N MET A 86 -12.57 3.98 9.41
CA MET A 86 -12.98 2.63 9.03
C MET A 86 -12.08 1.54 9.66
N ALA A 87 -10.75 1.73 9.62
CA ALA A 87 -9.81 0.78 10.21
C ALA A 87 -9.97 0.66 11.73
N ALA A 88 -10.39 1.73 12.40
CA ALA A 88 -10.64 1.76 13.84
C ALA A 88 -11.99 1.15 14.22
N ILE A 89 -13.06 1.47 13.49
CA ILE A 89 -14.44 1.09 13.82
C ILE A 89 -14.77 -0.31 13.32
N HIS A 90 -14.29 -0.68 12.14
CA HIS A 90 -14.58 -1.95 11.47
C HIS A 90 -13.32 -2.81 11.24
N PRO A 91 -12.54 -3.11 12.29
CA PRO A 91 -11.24 -3.77 12.13
C PRO A 91 -11.33 -5.16 11.49
N ASN A 92 -12.47 -5.83 11.56
CA ASN A 92 -12.67 -7.16 11.01
C ASN A 92 -13.32 -7.17 9.62
N SER A 93 -13.54 -6.02 9.01
CA SER A 93 -14.05 -5.95 7.64
C SER A 93 -13.05 -6.58 6.64
N PRO A 94 -13.52 -7.34 5.63
CA PRO A 94 -12.67 -7.90 4.58
C PRO A 94 -12.00 -6.81 3.71
N LEU A 95 -12.44 -5.55 3.83
CA LEU A 95 -11.84 -4.40 3.14
C LEU A 95 -10.60 -3.84 3.85
N ILE A 96 -10.31 -4.24 5.09
CA ILE A 96 -9.18 -3.70 5.87
C ILE A 96 -7.83 -3.81 5.15
N PRO A 97 -7.49 -4.90 4.45
CA PRO A 97 -6.25 -4.91 3.69
C PRO A 97 -6.17 -3.77 2.66
N LYS A 98 -7.23 -3.53 1.90
CA LYS A 98 -7.31 -2.43 0.93
C LYS A 98 -7.21 -1.06 1.60
N VAL A 99 -7.91 -0.89 2.71
CA VAL A 99 -7.89 0.34 3.52
C VAL A 99 -6.48 0.62 4.05
N MET A 100 -5.79 -0.37 4.60
CA MET A 100 -4.43 -0.19 5.11
C MET A 100 -3.44 0.20 4.02
N ILE A 101 -3.61 -0.31 2.80
CA ILE A 101 -2.79 0.09 1.66
C ILE A 101 -3.03 1.57 1.32
N ARG A 102 -4.29 2.01 1.25
CA ARG A 102 -4.62 3.43 1.01
C ARG A 102 -4.03 4.34 2.09
N ILE A 103 -4.21 3.99 3.36
CA ILE A 103 -3.61 4.73 4.49
C ILE A 103 -2.08 4.79 4.33
N ASN A 104 -1.43 3.68 3.98
CA ASN A 104 0.01 3.65 3.77
C ASN A 104 0.45 4.56 2.61
N GLU A 105 -0.27 4.50 1.48
CA GLU A 105 0.00 5.32 0.30
C GLU A 105 -0.10 6.82 0.63
N TYR A 106 -1.14 7.25 1.33
CA TYR A 106 -1.30 8.65 1.73
C TYR A 106 -0.19 9.13 2.67
N TYR A 107 0.15 8.37 3.69
CA TYR A 107 1.24 8.75 4.58
C TYR A 107 2.59 8.75 3.88
N TYR A 108 2.80 7.84 2.93
CA TYR A 108 4.01 7.82 2.12
C TYR A 108 4.12 9.04 1.21
N LEU A 109 3.04 9.43 0.53
CA LEU A 109 2.97 10.62 -0.33
C LEU A 109 3.15 11.92 0.46
N LYS A 110 2.64 11.97 1.69
CA LYS A 110 2.86 13.09 2.63
C LYS A 110 4.24 13.04 3.31
N GLU A 111 5.12 12.16 2.86
CA GLU A 111 6.46 11.95 3.43
C GLU A 111 6.46 11.59 4.92
N ASN A 112 5.32 11.19 5.47
CA ASN A 112 5.23 10.69 6.84
C ASN A 112 5.66 9.21 6.88
N TYR A 113 6.93 8.97 6.52
CA TYR A 113 7.51 7.63 6.44
C TYR A 113 7.46 6.84 7.76
N PRO A 114 7.58 7.45 8.96
CA PRO A 114 7.42 6.71 10.21
C PRO A 114 6.04 6.07 10.36
N VAL A 115 4.97 6.80 10.00
CA VAL A 115 3.61 6.26 10.06
C VAL A 115 3.39 5.23 8.96
N ALA A 116 3.83 5.50 7.72
CA ALA A 116 3.73 4.55 6.62
C ALA A 116 4.45 3.23 6.94
N ALA A 117 5.67 3.28 7.52
CA ALA A 117 6.40 2.09 7.96
C ALA A 117 5.62 1.28 9.00
N ARG A 118 5.02 1.95 9.99
CA ARG A 118 4.20 1.29 11.02
C ARG A 118 2.97 0.60 10.43
N VAL A 119 2.31 1.24 9.45
CA VAL A 119 1.16 0.65 8.75
C VAL A 119 1.60 -0.57 7.96
N SER A 120 2.73 -0.49 7.23
CA SER A 120 3.29 -1.64 6.51
C SER A 120 3.59 -2.81 7.44
N GLY A 121 4.26 -2.57 8.58
CA GLY A 121 4.58 -3.61 9.57
C GLY A 121 3.31 -4.29 10.10
N LYS A 122 2.31 -3.50 10.52
CA LYS A 122 1.02 -4.04 10.98
C LYS A 122 0.29 -4.83 9.90
N PHE A 123 0.42 -4.44 8.64
CA PHE A 123 -0.18 -5.18 7.54
C PHE A 123 0.45 -6.58 7.42
N ILE A 124 1.79 -6.65 7.40
CA ILE A 124 2.53 -7.92 7.28
C ILE A 124 2.27 -8.85 8.48
N GLU A 125 2.19 -8.29 9.67
CA GLU A 125 1.84 -9.04 10.89
C GLU A 125 0.44 -9.65 10.81
N ARG A 126 -0.53 -8.89 10.33
CA ARG A 126 -1.94 -9.28 10.35
C ARG A 126 -2.36 -10.08 9.11
N PHE A 127 -1.78 -9.79 7.97
CA PHE A 127 -2.16 -10.36 6.67
C PHE A 127 -0.93 -10.93 5.92
N PRO A 128 -0.17 -11.84 6.54
CA PRO A 128 1.10 -12.32 5.99
C PRO A 128 0.97 -13.04 4.65
N GLU A 129 -0.17 -13.70 4.39
CA GLU A 129 -0.43 -14.48 3.17
C GLU A 129 -1.35 -13.74 2.17
N HIS A 130 -1.62 -12.46 2.43
CA HIS A 130 -2.44 -11.68 1.51
C HIS A 130 -1.69 -11.38 0.20
N GLU A 131 -2.38 -11.37 -0.94
CA GLU A 131 -1.80 -11.10 -2.27
C GLU A 131 -0.97 -9.80 -2.36
N LEU A 132 -1.27 -8.83 -1.49
CA LEU A 132 -0.60 -7.53 -1.42
C LEU A 132 0.50 -7.48 -0.34
N ALA A 133 0.80 -8.62 0.31
CA ALA A 133 1.79 -8.67 1.38
C ALA A 133 3.21 -8.32 0.87
N SER A 134 3.59 -8.85 -0.29
CA SER A 134 4.89 -8.52 -0.90
C SER A 134 5.01 -7.02 -1.18
N ARG A 135 3.97 -6.38 -1.73
CA ARG A 135 3.94 -4.94 -1.98
C ARG A 135 4.14 -4.13 -0.68
N MET A 136 3.48 -4.53 0.41
CA MET A 136 3.60 -3.85 1.70
C MET A 136 4.95 -4.10 2.37
N ALA A 137 5.52 -5.30 2.23
CA ALA A 137 6.86 -5.60 2.72
C ALA A 137 7.93 -4.75 2.00
N PHE A 138 7.82 -4.63 0.69
CA PHE A 138 8.70 -3.76 -0.10
C PHE A 138 8.58 -2.29 0.33
N ARG A 139 7.35 -1.80 0.48
CA ARG A 139 7.06 -0.43 0.95
C ARG A 139 7.65 -0.17 2.35
N TRP A 140 7.66 -1.18 3.21
CA TRP A 140 8.25 -1.08 4.55
C TRP A 140 9.74 -0.78 4.49
N GLY A 141 10.48 -1.51 3.64
CA GLY A 141 11.90 -1.23 3.37
C GLY A 141 12.13 0.18 2.81
N GLN A 142 11.32 0.58 1.82
CA GLN A 142 11.39 1.94 1.26
C GLN A 142 11.17 3.03 2.31
N CYS A 143 10.19 2.86 3.20
CA CYS A 143 9.93 3.84 4.27
C CYS A 143 11.13 4.00 5.20
N HIS A 144 11.82 2.91 5.56
CA HIS A 144 13.03 3.00 6.37
C HIS A 144 14.18 3.65 5.63
N TYR A 145 14.34 3.37 4.32
CA TYR A 145 15.35 4.04 3.49
C TYR A 145 15.14 5.56 3.47
N LYS A 146 13.90 6.00 3.23
CA LYS A 146 13.53 7.42 3.23
C LYS A 146 13.75 8.14 4.56
N GLN A 147 13.74 7.40 5.66
CA GLN A 147 14.06 7.89 7.01
C GLN A 147 15.58 7.88 7.30
N ALA A 148 16.43 7.54 6.33
CA ALA A 148 17.84 7.26 6.54
C ALA A 148 18.13 6.18 7.61
N ALA A 149 17.14 5.36 7.95
CA ALA A 149 17.26 4.22 8.85
C ALA A 149 17.81 3.00 8.08
N TYR A 150 19.02 3.13 7.57
CA TYR A 150 19.59 2.22 6.57
C TYR A 150 19.73 0.76 7.06
N SER A 151 20.12 0.53 8.31
CA SER A 151 20.17 -0.84 8.87
C SER A 151 18.80 -1.51 8.84
N LYS A 152 17.74 -0.79 9.25
CA LYS A 152 16.36 -1.31 9.22
C LYS A 152 15.88 -1.52 7.79
N SER A 153 16.24 -0.61 6.89
CA SER A 153 15.90 -0.74 5.47
C SER A 153 16.52 -1.99 4.86
N ALA A 154 17.82 -2.22 5.08
CA ALA A 154 18.53 -3.40 4.63
C ALA A 154 17.86 -4.67 5.14
N GLU A 155 17.60 -4.75 6.45
CA GLU A 155 16.91 -5.88 7.09
C GLU A 155 15.56 -6.19 6.43
N ARG A 156 14.73 -5.15 6.14
CA ARG A 156 13.41 -5.37 5.50
C ARG A 156 13.54 -5.86 4.06
N PHE A 157 14.49 -5.35 3.29
CA PHE A 157 14.72 -5.83 1.93
C PHE A 157 15.35 -7.24 1.89
N GLU A 158 16.19 -7.58 2.86
CA GLU A 158 16.69 -8.95 3.04
C GLU A 158 15.55 -9.93 3.35
N GLU A 159 14.66 -9.57 4.28
CA GLU A 159 13.48 -10.36 4.60
C GLU A 159 12.58 -10.51 3.36
N PHE A 160 12.40 -9.44 2.60
CA PHE A 160 11.65 -9.50 1.34
C PHE A 160 12.22 -10.53 0.40
N ALA A 161 13.52 -10.46 0.12
CA ALA A 161 14.19 -11.37 -0.81
C ALA A 161 14.19 -12.84 -0.35
N LYS A 162 14.14 -13.07 0.96
CA LYS A 162 14.00 -14.43 1.52
C LYS A 162 12.58 -14.95 1.43
N ARG A 163 11.58 -14.10 1.67
CA ARG A 163 10.18 -14.51 1.76
C ARG A 163 9.48 -14.57 0.40
N TYR A 164 9.88 -13.71 -0.52
CA TYR A 164 9.25 -13.54 -1.83
C TYR A 164 10.28 -13.70 -2.98
N PRO A 165 11.01 -14.83 -3.08
CA PRO A 165 12.11 -14.99 -4.06
C PRO A 165 11.61 -14.92 -5.51
N ASP A 166 10.37 -15.34 -5.76
CA ASP A 166 9.75 -15.37 -7.10
C ASP A 166 8.94 -14.11 -7.42
N ASP A 167 8.89 -13.14 -6.49
CA ASP A 167 8.19 -11.88 -6.74
C ASP A 167 8.99 -11.02 -7.72
N LYS A 168 8.27 -10.38 -8.67
CA LYS A 168 8.87 -9.46 -9.66
C LYS A 168 9.70 -8.33 -9.04
N MET A 169 9.42 -7.95 -7.80
CA MET A 169 10.16 -6.91 -7.06
C MET A 169 11.42 -7.46 -6.37
N CYS A 170 11.70 -8.78 -6.43
CA CYS A 170 12.82 -9.35 -5.69
C CYS A 170 14.18 -8.81 -6.15
N ALA A 171 14.38 -8.65 -7.47
CA ALA A 171 15.58 -8.01 -8.01
C ALA A 171 15.76 -6.58 -7.49
N GLU A 172 14.67 -5.82 -7.44
CA GLU A 172 14.67 -4.45 -6.92
C GLU A 172 14.94 -4.43 -5.41
N ALA A 173 14.36 -5.37 -4.65
CA ALA A 173 14.63 -5.50 -3.22
C ALA A 173 16.11 -5.79 -2.93
N LEU A 174 16.76 -6.67 -3.69
CA LEU A 174 18.19 -6.93 -3.56
C LEU A 174 19.03 -5.68 -3.88
N PHE A 175 18.65 -4.92 -4.90
CA PHE A 175 19.30 -3.66 -5.20
C PHE A 175 19.15 -2.65 -4.05
N TRP A 176 17.95 -2.48 -3.51
CA TRP A 176 17.70 -1.57 -2.40
C TRP A 176 18.35 -2.04 -1.08
N ALA A 177 18.50 -3.34 -0.87
CA ALA A 177 19.33 -3.85 0.22
C ALA A 177 20.79 -3.39 0.05
N GLY A 178 21.34 -3.55 -1.14
CA GLY A 178 22.68 -3.05 -1.47
C GLY A 178 22.82 -1.54 -1.27
N GLU A 179 21.85 -0.74 -1.75
CA GLU A 179 21.84 0.72 -1.52
C GLU A 179 21.77 1.06 -0.02
N SER A 180 20.98 0.31 0.74
CA SER A 180 20.85 0.53 2.18
C SER A 180 22.16 0.24 2.92
N PHE A 181 22.84 -0.87 2.60
CA PHE A 181 24.16 -1.18 3.16
C PHE A 181 25.19 -0.12 2.75
N ARG A 182 25.21 0.30 1.48
CA ARG A 182 26.14 1.33 0.98
C ARG A 182 25.94 2.65 1.72
N MET A 183 24.70 3.10 1.87
CA MET A 183 24.38 4.32 2.62
C MET A 183 24.69 4.18 4.11
N GLY A 184 24.57 2.98 4.66
CA GLY A 184 25.00 2.61 6.01
C GLY A 184 26.52 2.42 6.17
N ARG A 185 27.31 2.60 5.09
CA ARG A 185 28.76 2.45 5.01
C ARG A 185 29.25 1.00 5.25
N ASP A 186 28.41 0.02 5.02
CA ASP A 186 28.76 -1.40 4.98
C ASP A 186 29.02 -1.82 3.53
N VAL A 187 30.21 -1.49 3.05
CA VAL A 187 30.64 -1.74 1.67
C VAL A 187 30.67 -3.23 1.33
N PRO A 188 31.17 -4.15 2.21
CA PRO A 188 31.16 -5.58 1.94
C PRO A 188 29.74 -6.14 1.71
N MET A 189 28.79 -5.76 2.54
CA MET A 189 27.40 -6.19 2.37
C MET A 189 26.76 -5.57 1.14
N ALA A 190 27.01 -4.28 0.87
CA ALA A 190 26.53 -3.64 -0.35
C ALA A 190 27.01 -4.37 -1.61
N PHE A 191 28.33 -4.68 -1.68
CA PHE A 191 28.94 -5.44 -2.76
C PHE A 191 28.26 -6.81 -2.96
N ARG A 192 28.06 -7.54 -1.87
CA ARG A 192 27.38 -8.84 -1.89
C ARG A 192 25.96 -8.76 -2.47
N TYR A 193 25.16 -7.77 -2.06
CA TYR A 193 23.77 -7.64 -2.51
C TYR A 193 23.65 -7.16 -3.95
N TYR A 194 24.51 -6.26 -4.41
CA TYR A 194 24.57 -5.90 -5.83
C TYR A 194 24.98 -7.09 -6.70
N ASN A 195 25.93 -7.90 -6.25
CA ASN A 195 26.32 -9.13 -6.96
C ASN A 195 25.15 -10.13 -7.02
N ARG A 196 24.45 -10.37 -5.89
CA ARG A 196 23.25 -11.21 -5.91
C ARG A 196 22.22 -10.69 -6.90
N CYS A 197 21.91 -9.39 -6.88
CA CYS A 197 20.96 -8.80 -7.80
C CYS A 197 21.33 -9.07 -9.27
N ARG A 198 22.59 -8.87 -9.66
CA ARG A 198 23.04 -9.08 -11.05
C ARG A 198 23.13 -10.54 -11.46
N TRP A 199 23.42 -11.47 -10.52
CA TRP A 199 23.57 -12.89 -10.82
C TRP A 199 22.24 -13.63 -10.80
N ASP A 200 21.40 -13.36 -9.80
CA ASP A 200 20.13 -14.06 -9.63
C ASP A 200 19.06 -13.52 -10.63
N TYR A 201 19.18 -12.24 -11.06
CA TYR A 201 18.21 -11.56 -11.93
C TYR A 201 18.90 -10.77 -13.05
N PRO A 202 19.71 -11.39 -13.92
CA PRO A 202 20.63 -10.70 -14.86
C PRO A 202 19.93 -9.77 -15.86
N GLU A 203 18.70 -10.08 -16.25
CA GLU A 203 17.92 -9.32 -17.23
C GLU A 203 17.08 -8.18 -16.63
N SER A 204 17.05 -8.07 -15.30
CA SER A 204 16.25 -7.03 -14.62
C SER A 204 16.89 -5.64 -14.77
N GLU A 205 16.06 -4.60 -14.74
CA GLU A 205 16.55 -3.21 -14.65
C GLU A 205 17.38 -2.99 -13.38
N ALA A 206 16.97 -3.59 -12.27
CA ALA A 206 17.73 -3.53 -11.01
C ALA A 206 19.17 -4.07 -11.18
N ALA A 207 19.35 -5.14 -11.95
CA ALA A 207 20.69 -5.68 -12.23
C ALA A 207 21.55 -4.73 -13.07
N LYS A 208 20.96 -3.93 -13.97
CA LYS A 208 21.68 -2.89 -14.70
C LYS A 208 22.20 -1.80 -13.76
N TYR A 209 21.35 -1.34 -12.83
CA TYR A 209 21.76 -0.39 -11.80
C TYR A 209 22.81 -0.98 -10.85
N ALA A 210 22.66 -2.24 -10.44
CA ALA A 210 23.63 -2.92 -9.59
C ALA A 210 25.01 -3.02 -10.27
N ARG A 211 25.07 -3.33 -11.57
CA ARG A 211 26.33 -3.29 -12.34
C ARG A 211 26.98 -1.89 -12.32
N GLY A 212 26.18 -0.84 -12.47
CA GLY A 212 26.69 0.54 -12.35
C GLY A 212 27.24 0.85 -10.95
N ARG A 213 26.61 0.34 -9.90
CA ARG A 213 27.11 0.49 -8.52
C ARG A 213 28.39 -0.28 -8.26
N LEU A 214 28.51 -1.49 -8.79
CA LEU A 214 29.73 -2.32 -8.67
C LEU A 214 30.95 -1.72 -9.36
N ALA A 215 30.77 -0.76 -10.29
CA ALA A 215 31.85 -0.02 -10.90
C ALA A 215 32.36 1.18 -10.07
N LEU A 216 31.75 1.47 -8.91
CA LEU A 216 32.21 2.54 -8.03
C LEU A 216 33.56 2.17 -7.39
N PRO A 217 34.47 3.15 -7.15
CA PRO A 217 35.81 2.89 -6.60
C PRO A 217 35.82 2.07 -5.31
N GLU A 218 34.90 2.35 -4.38
CA GLU A 218 34.77 1.61 -3.13
C GLU A 218 34.37 0.14 -3.33
N MET A 219 33.61 -0.15 -4.38
CA MET A 219 33.19 -1.52 -4.72
C MET A 219 34.30 -2.27 -5.44
N LEU A 220 35.09 -1.61 -6.29
CA LEU A 220 36.27 -2.18 -6.94
C LEU A 220 37.34 -2.53 -5.92
N ALA A 221 37.60 -1.64 -4.97
CA ALA A 221 38.51 -1.91 -3.86
C ALA A 221 38.03 -3.08 -2.96
N GLN A 222 36.72 -3.28 -2.82
CA GLN A 222 36.16 -4.44 -2.11
C GLN A 222 36.37 -5.73 -2.91
N PHE A 223 36.20 -5.70 -4.23
CA PHE A 223 36.47 -6.84 -5.10
C PHE A 223 37.92 -7.31 -5.02
N GLU A 224 38.88 -6.38 -5.04
CA GLU A 224 40.32 -6.68 -4.90
C GLU A 224 40.62 -7.37 -3.57
N ARG A 225 40.09 -6.86 -2.44
CA ARG A 225 40.25 -7.47 -1.12
C ARG A 225 39.69 -8.90 -1.06
N GLU A 226 38.53 -9.17 -1.67
CA GLU A 226 37.95 -10.50 -1.70
C GLU A 226 38.72 -11.47 -2.63
N ALA A 227 39.41 -10.97 -3.63
CA ALA A 227 40.28 -11.77 -4.49
C ALA A 227 41.54 -12.16 -3.73
N ASP A 228 42.22 -11.22 -3.08
CA ASP A 228 43.42 -11.48 -2.28
C ASP A 228 43.19 -12.52 -1.18
N LEU A 229 42.03 -12.49 -0.50
CA LEU A 229 41.67 -13.47 0.54
C LEU A 229 41.40 -14.89 0.03
N LYS A 230 41.23 -15.09 -1.28
CA LYS A 230 41.04 -16.43 -1.87
C LYS A 230 42.35 -17.04 -2.35
N ASP A 231 43.38 -16.23 -2.50
CA ASP A 231 44.71 -16.66 -2.94
C ASP A 231 45.66 -16.98 -1.74
N GLU A 232 45.23 -16.67 -0.50
CA GLU A 232 45.83 -17.09 0.75
C GLU A 232 45.22 -18.41 1.29
#